data_7c677e3a373f8bd73e0f735123ca6df3
#
_entry.id   7c677e3a373f8bd73e0f735123ca6df3
#
_cell.length_a   1.000
_cell.length_b   1.000
_cell.length_c   1.000
_cell.angle_alpha   90.00
_cell.angle_beta   90.00
_cell.angle_gamma   90.00
#
_symmetry.space_group_name_H-M   'P 1'
#
loop_
_entity.id
_entity.type
_entity.pdbx_description
1 polymer ?
#
loop_
_entity_poly.entity_id
_entity_poly.type
_entity_poly.pdbx_seq_one_letter_code
_entity_poly.pdbx_strand_id
1 'polypeptide(L)'
;MSSNAPHILVVDDDPLMRDLISEYLLDSNLRVSTAESGADMDRVLKDYAVDLVLLDLRLGREDGMQLARKLREETEVPVIIVTARRDEADRVMGLELAADDYITKPFSNRELLARVRAVLRRCQARQSVVAPAPGTRRRAYRFAGWELNALTRRLTDLQGQSVPLSNGEFNLLLAFCEAPQRVLSRDQLLDLSRLHGDEIYDRSIDVQIFRLRRKISGDDESQKLIRTERGAGYVFAVPVEMLG
;
A
#
# COMPACT_ATOMS: atom_id res chain seq x y z
N MET A 1 17.07 -0.60 25.55
CA MET A 1 16.22 -1.12 24.47
C MET A 1 15.63 0.07 23.75
N SER A 2 15.93 0.25 22.48
CA SER A 2 15.59 1.48 21.73
C SER A 2 14.07 1.67 21.65
N SER A 3 13.58 2.74 22.25
CA SER A 3 12.16 3.17 22.28
C SER A 3 11.55 3.46 20.89
N ASN A 4 12.28 3.17 19.81
CA ASN A 4 11.95 3.58 18.44
C ASN A 4 11.91 2.41 17.43
N ALA A 5 11.89 1.16 17.89
CA ALA A 5 11.77 0.00 16.99
C ALA A 5 10.31 -0.13 16.47
N PRO A 6 10.09 -0.32 15.16
CA PRO A 6 8.76 -0.50 14.60
C PRO A 6 8.03 -1.65 15.27
N HIS A 7 6.73 -1.47 15.50
CA HIS A 7 5.85 -2.42 16.19
C HIS A 7 4.94 -3.14 15.20
N ILE A 8 5.10 -4.45 15.10
CA ILE A 8 4.34 -5.32 14.21
C ILE A 8 3.29 -6.07 15.01
N LEU A 9 2.06 -6.08 14.55
CA LEU A 9 1.01 -6.93 15.08
C LEU A 9 0.81 -8.14 14.17
N VAL A 10 0.99 -9.34 14.71
CA VAL A 10 0.78 -10.61 14.00
C VAL A 10 -0.56 -11.17 14.40
N VAL A 11 -1.47 -11.32 13.44
CA VAL A 11 -2.83 -11.84 13.63
C VAL A 11 -2.98 -13.13 12.84
N ASP A 12 -3.02 -14.25 13.53
CA ASP A 12 -3.14 -15.59 12.96
C ASP A 12 -3.75 -16.50 14.04
N ASP A 13 -4.66 -17.41 13.73
CA ASP A 13 -5.25 -18.34 14.71
C ASP A 13 -4.32 -19.50 15.06
N ASP A 14 -3.34 -19.83 14.20
CA ASP A 14 -2.34 -20.85 14.45
C ASP A 14 -1.24 -20.33 15.41
N PRO A 15 -1.15 -20.85 16.65
CA PRO A 15 -0.15 -20.42 17.61
C PRO A 15 1.29 -20.70 17.14
N LEU A 16 1.53 -21.80 16.44
CA LEU A 16 2.87 -22.13 15.94
C LEU A 16 3.33 -21.13 14.88
N MET A 17 2.41 -20.70 14.03
CA MET A 17 2.71 -19.68 13.02
C MET A 17 2.97 -18.32 13.68
N ARG A 18 2.18 -17.92 14.67
CA ARG A 18 2.41 -16.68 15.44
C ARG A 18 3.77 -16.70 16.11
N ASP A 19 4.14 -17.81 16.77
CA ASP A 19 5.42 -17.94 17.47
C ASP A 19 6.60 -17.87 16.49
N LEU A 20 6.52 -18.60 15.37
CA LEU A 20 7.56 -18.61 14.33
C LEU A 20 7.81 -17.22 13.75
N ILE A 21 6.74 -16.53 13.35
CA ILE A 21 6.82 -15.17 12.80
C ILE A 21 7.37 -14.21 13.86
N SER A 22 6.86 -14.30 15.09
CA SER A 22 7.24 -13.39 16.17
C SER A 22 8.71 -13.52 16.53
N GLU A 23 9.23 -14.73 16.71
CA GLU A 23 10.63 -15.00 17.01
C GLU A 23 11.54 -14.38 15.94
N TYR A 24 11.23 -14.63 14.67
CA TYR A 24 12.06 -14.12 13.57
C TYR A 24 12.05 -12.58 13.45
N LEU A 25 10.90 -11.96 13.69
CA LEU A 25 10.77 -10.50 13.65
C LEU A 25 11.45 -9.83 14.85
N LEU A 26 11.37 -10.43 16.05
CA LEU A 26 12.09 -9.99 17.24
C LEU A 26 13.61 -10.03 17.04
N ASP A 27 14.13 -11.11 16.46
CA ASP A 27 15.56 -11.25 16.10
C ASP A 27 16.01 -10.21 15.06
N SER A 28 15.07 -9.68 14.31
CA SER A 28 15.30 -8.64 13.30
C SER A 28 15.20 -7.21 13.84
N ASN A 29 15.20 -7.02 15.18
CA ASN A 29 15.08 -5.75 15.90
C ASN A 29 13.72 -5.04 15.67
N LEU A 30 12.65 -5.78 15.51
CA LEU A 30 11.28 -5.28 15.48
C LEU A 30 10.59 -5.59 16.82
N ARG A 31 9.60 -4.79 17.21
CA ARG A 31 8.69 -5.12 18.32
C ARG A 31 7.55 -5.93 17.74
N VAL A 32 7.07 -6.90 18.52
CA VAL A 32 5.97 -7.76 18.07
C VAL A 32 4.92 -7.88 19.16
N SER A 33 3.66 -7.77 18.78
CA SER A 33 2.49 -8.23 19.52
C SER A 33 1.76 -9.26 18.68
N THR A 34 1.05 -10.15 19.34
CA THR A 34 0.27 -11.20 18.69
C THR A 34 -1.20 -11.10 19.04
N ALA A 35 -2.06 -11.53 18.13
CA ALA A 35 -3.49 -11.69 18.33
C ALA A 35 -3.97 -12.98 17.65
N GLU A 36 -4.93 -13.68 18.27
CA GLU A 36 -5.51 -14.91 17.73
C GLU A 36 -6.87 -14.68 17.07
N SER A 37 -7.44 -13.49 17.21
CA SER A 37 -8.77 -13.11 16.74
C SER A 37 -8.85 -11.62 16.41
N GLY A 38 -9.92 -11.21 15.73
CA GLY A 38 -10.23 -9.80 15.48
C GLY A 38 -10.45 -9.02 16.77
N ALA A 39 -11.05 -9.65 17.80
CA ALA A 39 -11.26 -9.01 19.10
C ALA A 39 -9.92 -8.72 19.82
N ASP A 40 -8.95 -9.63 19.72
CA ASP A 40 -7.61 -9.42 20.28
C ASP A 40 -6.83 -8.39 19.49
N MET A 41 -6.97 -8.40 18.14
CA MET A 41 -6.41 -7.37 17.27
C MET A 41 -6.90 -5.99 17.68
N ASP A 42 -8.21 -5.80 17.84
CA ASP A 42 -8.82 -4.54 18.27
C ASP A 42 -8.29 -4.05 19.62
N ARG A 43 -8.07 -4.98 20.56
CA ARG A 43 -7.50 -4.69 21.89
C ARG A 43 -6.07 -4.18 21.77
N VAL A 44 -5.22 -4.88 21.02
CA VAL A 44 -3.83 -4.47 20.82
C VAL A 44 -3.73 -3.11 20.13
N LEU A 45 -4.57 -2.86 19.14
CA LEU A 45 -4.61 -1.57 18.42
C LEU A 45 -5.08 -0.40 19.29
N LYS A 46 -5.89 -0.67 20.34
CA LYS A 46 -6.29 0.36 21.33
C LYS A 46 -5.18 0.65 22.33
N ASP A 47 -4.46 -0.38 22.75
CA ASP A 47 -3.47 -0.27 23.84
C ASP A 47 -2.09 0.17 23.35
N TYR A 48 -1.79 -0.08 22.06
CA TYR A 48 -0.44 0.14 21.51
C TYR A 48 -0.50 0.86 20.15
N ALA A 49 0.47 1.73 19.93
CA ALA A 49 0.76 2.22 18.58
C ALA A 49 1.41 1.09 17.77
N VAL A 50 0.73 0.63 16.74
CA VAL A 50 1.16 -0.42 15.81
C VAL A 50 1.56 0.23 14.48
N ASP A 51 2.72 -0.15 13.96
CA ASP A 51 3.26 0.40 12.71
C ASP A 51 2.90 -0.45 11.48
N LEU A 52 2.53 -1.72 11.67
CA LEU A 52 2.11 -2.64 10.61
C LEU A 52 1.37 -3.85 11.18
N VAL A 53 0.35 -4.32 10.48
CA VAL A 53 -0.39 -5.56 10.78
C VAL A 53 -0.06 -6.62 9.74
N LEU A 54 0.35 -7.82 10.22
CA LEU A 54 0.36 -9.07 9.44
C LEU A 54 -0.93 -9.80 9.75
N LEU A 55 -1.79 -10.01 8.77
CA LEU A 55 -3.13 -10.55 8.97
C LEU A 55 -3.33 -11.83 8.16
N ASP A 56 -3.57 -12.95 8.82
CA ASP A 56 -4.08 -14.14 8.13
C ASP A 56 -5.55 -13.93 7.74
N LEU A 57 -5.90 -14.37 6.55
CA LEU A 57 -7.30 -14.36 6.09
C LEU A 57 -8.14 -15.44 6.73
N ARG A 58 -7.51 -16.51 7.22
CA ARG A 58 -8.18 -17.61 7.90
C ARG A 58 -7.97 -17.50 9.40
N LEU A 59 -8.94 -16.93 10.10
CA LEU A 59 -8.93 -16.75 11.53
C LEU A 59 -10.04 -17.61 12.16
N GLY A 60 -9.88 -18.93 12.11
CA GLY A 60 -10.86 -19.86 12.66
C GLY A 60 -12.25 -19.70 12.02
N ARG A 61 -13.16 -18.99 12.73
CA ARG A 61 -14.52 -18.69 12.23
C ARG A 61 -14.69 -17.28 11.72
N GLU A 62 -13.69 -16.42 11.86
CA GLU A 62 -13.75 -15.04 11.43
C GLU A 62 -13.26 -14.90 10.00
N ASP A 63 -13.85 -13.96 9.25
CA ASP A 63 -13.41 -13.59 7.90
C ASP A 63 -12.33 -12.51 8.00
N GLY A 64 -11.06 -12.91 7.87
CA GLY A 64 -9.92 -11.98 7.90
C GLY A 64 -10.00 -10.87 6.85
N MET A 65 -10.76 -11.10 5.76
CA MET A 65 -11.00 -10.06 4.76
C MET A 65 -11.92 -8.95 5.28
N GLN A 66 -12.94 -9.29 6.06
CA GLN A 66 -13.78 -8.29 6.71
C GLN A 66 -12.99 -7.51 7.75
N LEU A 67 -12.10 -8.17 8.49
CA LEU A 67 -11.19 -7.51 9.43
C LEU A 67 -10.23 -6.54 8.71
N ALA A 68 -9.66 -6.94 7.59
CA ALA A 68 -8.79 -6.07 6.79
C ALA A 68 -9.53 -4.82 6.29
N ARG A 69 -10.79 -4.96 5.84
CA ARG A 69 -11.63 -3.83 5.42
C ARG A 69 -11.93 -2.89 6.58
N LYS A 70 -12.35 -3.44 7.71
CA LYS A 70 -12.60 -2.67 8.94
C LYS A 70 -11.37 -1.88 9.35
N LEU A 71 -10.20 -2.52 9.37
CA LEU A 71 -8.92 -1.87 9.66
C LEU A 71 -8.65 -0.69 8.73
N ARG A 72 -8.90 -0.85 7.45
CA ARG A 72 -8.68 0.22 6.45
C ARG A 72 -9.68 1.38 6.58
N GLU A 73 -10.89 1.12 7.04
CA GLU A 73 -11.91 2.15 7.30
C GLU A 73 -11.60 2.93 8.57
N GLU A 74 -11.10 2.25 9.59
CA GLU A 74 -10.90 2.82 10.94
C GLU A 74 -9.48 3.37 11.15
N THR A 75 -8.48 2.89 10.38
CA THR A 75 -7.07 3.21 10.63
C THR A 75 -6.27 3.43 9.34
N GLU A 76 -5.13 4.13 9.46
CA GLU A 76 -4.13 4.23 8.39
C GLU A 76 -2.98 3.20 8.57
N VAL A 77 -3.09 2.29 9.52
CA VAL A 77 -2.07 1.26 9.77
C VAL A 77 -1.95 0.36 8.53
N PRO A 78 -0.75 0.18 7.99
CA PRO A 78 -0.55 -0.68 6.84
C PRO A 78 -0.78 -2.14 7.18
N VAL A 79 -1.35 -2.88 6.23
CA VAL A 79 -1.70 -4.29 6.37
C VAL A 79 -1.00 -5.12 5.31
N ILE A 80 -0.29 -6.16 5.74
CA ILE A 80 0.17 -7.26 4.88
C ILE A 80 -0.72 -8.46 5.12
N ILE A 81 -1.39 -8.91 4.08
CA ILE A 81 -2.21 -10.12 4.14
C ILE A 81 -1.31 -11.35 4.00
N VAL A 82 -1.52 -12.32 4.89
CA VAL A 82 -0.90 -13.65 4.83
C VAL A 82 -1.99 -14.67 4.45
N THR A 83 -1.78 -15.49 3.42
CA THR A 83 -2.83 -16.41 2.94
C THR A 83 -2.27 -17.73 2.44
N ALA A 84 -3.04 -18.82 2.60
CA ALA A 84 -2.62 -20.17 2.21
C ALA A 84 -2.87 -20.50 0.72
N ARG A 85 -3.62 -19.69 -0.04
CA ARG A 85 -4.01 -20.01 -1.42
C ARG A 85 -3.77 -18.86 -2.38
N ARG A 86 -3.22 -19.20 -3.57
CA ARG A 86 -3.15 -18.29 -4.72
C ARG A 86 -4.54 -17.82 -5.16
N ASP A 87 -5.53 -18.71 -5.14
CA ASP A 87 -6.93 -18.37 -5.49
C ASP A 87 -7.58 -17.39 -4.49
N GLU A 88 -7.18 -17.45 -3.21
CA GLU A 88 -7.58 -16.46 -2.21
C GLU A 88 -6.82 -15.14 -2.44
N ALA A 89 -5.54 -15.19 -2.82
CA ALA A 89 -4.80 -14.00 -3.23
C ALA A 89 -5.43 -13.36 -4.48
N ASP A 90 -5.90 -14.14 -5.46
CA ASP A 90 -6.65 -13.63 -6.62
C ASP A 90 -8.01 -13.03 -6.21
N ARG A 91 -8.69 -13.60 -5.20
CA ARG A 91 -9.91 -13.00 -4.61
C ARG A 91 -9.61 -11.76 -3.79
N VAL A 92 -8.48 -11.77 -3.06
CA VAL A 92 -7.95 -10.61 -2.33
C VAL A 92 -7.55 -9.52 -3.29
N MET A 93 -6.94 -9.84 -4.42
CA MET A 93 -6.64 -8.88 -5.48
C MET A 93 -7.90 -8.33 -6.13
N GLY A 94 -8.98 -9.10 -6.25
CA GLY A 94 -10.31 -8.63 -6.65
C GLY A 94 -11.03 -7.79 -5.58
N LEU A 95 -10.66 -7.95 -4.34
CA LEU A 95 -11.20 -7.23 -3.18
C LEU A 95 -10.24 -6.16 -2.64
N GLU A 96 -9.15 -5.91 -3.31
CA GLU A 96 -8.01 -4.96 -3.10
C GLU A 96 -8.23 -3.68 -2.25
N LEU A 97 -9.28 -3.63 -1.45
CA LEU A 97 -9.66 -2.45 -0.67
C LEU A 97 -8.89 -2.33 0.65
N ALA A 98 -8.16 -3.38 1.08
CA ALA A 98 -7.75 -3.45 2.46
C ALA A 98 -6.24 -3.68 2.75
N ALA A 99 -5.41 -4.08 1.77
CA ALA A 99 -4.01 -4.44 2.04
C ALA A 99 -2.99 -3.57 1.30
N ASP A 100 -1.83 -3.36 1.93
CA ASP A 100 -0.68 -2.66 1.32
C ASP A 100 0.28 -3.63 0.64
N ASP A 101 0.24 -4.92 1.04
CA ASP A 101 0.97 -6.02 0.42
C ASP A 101 0.33 -7.36 0.81
N TYR A 102 0.75 -8.46 0.18
CA TYR A 102 0.32 -9.81 0.56
C TYR A 102 1.48 -10.81 0.41
N ILE A 103 1.38 -11.92 1.13
CA ILE A 103 2.32 -13.03 1.06
C ILE A 103 1.57 -14.36 1.10
N THR A 104 1.96 -15.31 0.25
CA THR A 104 1.33 -16.63 0.21
C THR A 104 2.11 -17.66 1.02
N LYS A 105 1.40 -18.44 1.84
CA LYS A 105 1.95 -19.61 2.52
C LYS A 105 2.13 -20.78 1.52
N PRO A 106 3.28 -21.49 1.53
CA PRO A 106 4.44 -21.29 2.39
C PRO A 106 5.35 -20.15 1.90
N PHE A 107 5.89 -19.37 2.81
CA PHE A 107 6.84 -18.29 2.53
C PHE A 107 8.14 -18.49 3.30
N SER A 108 9.20 -17.85 2.87
CA SER A 108 10.44 -17.81 3.65
C SER A 108 10.43 -16.64 4.63
N ASN A 109 11.07 -16.82 5.79
CA ASN A 109 11.22 -15.74 6.77
C ASN A 109 11.92 -14.51 6.18
N ARG A 110 12.85 -14.71 5.23
CA ARG A 110 13.53 -13.62 4.52
C ARG A 110 12.56 -12.82 3.65
N GLU A 111 11.65 -13.49 2.96
CA GLU A 111 10.62 -12.85 2.14
C GLU A 111 9.69 -12.02 3.02
N LEU A 112 9.17 -12.61 4.10
CA LEU A 112 8.31 -11.90 5.04
C LEU A 112 8.98 -10.62 5.56
N LEU A 113 10.22 -10.72 6.05
CA LEU A 113 10.97 -9.58 6.56
C LEU A 113 11.23 -8.50 5.50
N ALA A 114 11.54 -8.91 4.27
CA ALA A 114 11.75 -7.99 3.16
C ALA A 114 10.48 -7.17 2.87
N ARG A 115 9.31 -7.83 2.85
CA ARG A 115 7.99 -7.18 2.67
C ARG A 115 7.65 -6.25 3.83
N VAL A 116 7.80 -6.70 5.07
CA VAL A 116 7.59 -5.87 6.26
C VAL A 116 8.45 -4.61 6.20
N ARG A 117 9.75 -4.74 5.94
CA ARG A 117 10.66 -3.60 5.82
C ARG A 117 10.31 -2.67 4.66
N ALA A 118 9.86 -3.22 3.53
CA ALA A 118 9.44 -2.44 2.38
C ALA A 118 8.21 -1.59 2.70
N VAL A 119 7.19 -2.16 3.35
CA VAL A 119 5.99 -1.44 3.76
C VAL A 119 6.31 -0.38 4.82
N LEU A 120 7.05 -0.74 5.88
CA LEU A 120 7.46 0.21 6.93
C LEU A 120 8.24 1.40 6.38
N ARG A 121 9.21 1.18 5.48
CA ARG A 121 9.98 2.25 4.85
C ARG A 121 9.07 3.21 4.07
N ARG A 122 8.06 2.69 3.36
CA ARG A 122 7.07 3.51 2.65
C ARG A 122 6.26 4.38 3.62
N CYS A 123 5.89 3.85 4.78
CA CYS A 123 5.14 4.58 5.81
C CYS A 123 6.00 5.61 6.56
N GLN A 124 7.25 5.29 6.87
CA GLN A 124 8.19 6.23 7.48
C GLN A 124 8.51 7.41 6.57
N ALA A 125 8.59 7.19 5.26
CA ALA A 125 8.69 8.29 4.28
C ALA A 125 7.46 9.22 4.30
N ARG A 126 6.29 8.74 4.77
CA ARG A 126 5.10 9.57 5.02
C ARG A 126 5.24 10.44 6.27
N GLN A 127 5.92 9.96 7.30
CA GLN A 127 6.02 10.64 8.60
C GLN A 127 7.23 11.56 8.71
N SER A 128 8.27 11.36 7.89
CA SER A 128 9.49 12.17 7.92
C SER A 128 9.31 13.52 7.23
N VAL A 129 8.39 14.35 7.72
CA VAL A 129 8.40 15.80 7.45
C VAL A 129 9.36 16.46 8.45
N VAL A 130 10.63 16.04 8.44
CA VAL A 130 11.74 16.80 9.03
C VAL A 130 12.43 17.52 7.88
N ALA A 131 12.71 18.79 8.08
CA ALA A 131 13.24 19.73 7.12
C ALA A 131 14.29 19.10 6.17
N PRO A 132 14.12 19.22 4.84
CA PRO A 132 15.04 18.62 3.89
C PRO A 132 16.41 19.30 3.99
N ALA A 133 17.46 18.49 3.95
CA ALA A 133 18.82 19.00 3.74
C ALA A 133 18.87 19.85 2.46
N PRO A 134 19.62 20.95 2.42
CA PRO A 134 19.68 21.82 1.27
C PRO A 134 20.27 21.06 0.07
N GLY A 135 19.45 20.82 -0.96
CA GLY A 135 19.86 20.15 -2.19
C GLY A 135 18.91 19.07 -2.72
N THR A 136 17.97 18.58 -1.93
CA THR A 136 17.00 17.59 -2.42
C THR A 136 15.84 18.32 -3.11
N ARG A 137 15.77 18.21 -4.42
CA ARG A 137 14.70 18.81 -5.24
C ARG A 137 13.35 18.32 -4.71
N ARG A 138 12.53 19.24 -4.23
CA ARG A 138 11.11 19.03 -3.90
C ARG A 138 10.40 18.73 -5.22
N ARG A 139 10.04 17.47 -5.45
CA ARG A 139 9.25 17.10 -6.62
C ARG A 139 7.78 17.07 -6.21
N ALA A 140 7.06 18.11 -6.51
CA ALA A 140 5.61 18.11 -6.52
C ALA A 140 5.14 18.22 -7.98
N TYR A 141 4.02 17.57 -8.29
CA TYR A 141 3.43 17.56 -9.63
C TYR A 141 2.03 18.16 -9.55
N ARG A 142 1.72 19.10 -10.43
CA ARG A 142 0.39 19.69 -10.54
C ARG A 142 -0.25 19.30 -11.87
N PHE A 143 -1.51 18.85 -11.81
CA PHE A 143 -2.27 18.42 -12.98
C PHE A 143 -3.78 18.56 -12.72
N ALA A 144 -4.54 19.09 -13.65
CA ALA A 144 -6.01 19.17 -13.61
C ALA A 144 -6.60 19.55 -12.23
N GLY A 145 -5.94 20.48 -11.53
CA GLY A 145 -6.39 20.92 -10.21
C GLY A 145 -5.93 20.07 -9.02
N TRP A 146 -5.15 19.03 -9.27
CA TRP A 146 -4.52 18.19 -8.25
C TRP A 146 -3.07 18.57 -8.02
N GLU A 147 -2.60 18.39 -6.80
CA GLU A 147 -1.19 18.48 -6.46
C GLU A 147 -0.72 17.18 -5.79
N LEU A 148 0.22 16.49 -6.44
CA LEU A 148 0.88 15.28 -5.93
C LEU A 148 2.26 15.65 -5.40
N ASN A 149 2.45 15.54 -4.10
CA ASN A 149 3.76 15.73 -3.47
C ASN A 149 4.48 14.40 -3.33
N ALA A 150 5.56 14.22 -4.08
CA ALA A 150 6.32 12.96 -4.10
C ALA A 150 7.07 12.69 -2.80
N LEU A 151 7.45 13.72 -2.04
CA LEU A 151 8.15 13.57 -0.77
C LEU A 151 7.21 13.17 0.36
N THR A 152 6.11 13.91 0.49
CA THR A 152 5.13 13.63 1.56
C THR A 152 4.14 12.54 1.19
N ARG A 153 4.20 12.06 -0.08
CA ARG A 153 3.28 11.07 -0.66
C ARG A 153 1.81 11.45 -0.50
N ARG A 154 1.51 12.72 -0.63
CA ARG A 154 0.16 13.29 -0.52
C ARG A 154 -0.38 13.71 -1.86
N LEU A 155 -1.65 13.40 -2.09
CA LEU A 155 -2.46 13.97 -3.15
C LEU A 155 -3.44 14.97 -2.52
N THR A 156 -3.46 16.21 -3.00
CA THR A 156 -4.39 17.25 -2.55
C THR A 156 -5.19 17.80 -3.72
N ASP A 157 -6.45 18.14 -3.46
CA ASP A 157 -7.32 18.80 -4.43
C ASP A 157 -7.10 20.32 -4.45
N LEU A 158 -7.88 21.02 -5.29
CA LEU A 158 -7.86 22.50 -5.40
C LEU A 158 -8.21 23.22 -4.09
N GLN A 159 -8.94 22.57 -3.19
CA GLN A 159 -9.36 23.08 -1.90
C GLN A 159 -8.32 22.79 -0.80
N GLY A 160 -7.21 22.11 -1.16
CA GLY A 160 -6.17 21.71 -0.22
C GLY A 160 -6.55 20.48 0.63
N GLN A 161 -7.65 19.77 0.29
CA GLN A 161 -8.04 18.56 0.98
C GLN A 161 -7.19 17.38 0.53
N SER A 162 -6.74 16.58 1.48
CA SER A 162 -5.92 15.40 1.19
C SER A 162 -6.82 14.23 0.80
N VAL A 163 -6.52 13.61 -0.36
CA VAL A 163 -7.18 12.39 -0.81
C VAL A 163 -6.27 11.20 -0.50
N PRO A 164 -6.73 10.23 0.31
CA PRO A 164 -5.93 9.08 0.68
C PRO A 164 -5.72 8.15 -0.52
N LEU A 165 -4.46 7.85 -0.82
CA LEU A 165 -4.05 6.87 -1.82
C LEU A 165 -3.35 5.70 -1.13
N SER A 166 -3.66 4.48 -1.56
CA SER A 166 -2.81 3.32 -1.21
C SER A 166 -1.42 3.48 -1.84
N ASN A 167 -0.46 2.69 -1.36
CA ASN A 167 0.91 2.75 -1.89
C ASN A 167 0.97 2.45 -3.40
N GLY A 168 0.19 1.45 -3.86
CA GLY A 168 0.10 1.12 -5.28
C GLY A 168 -0.51 2.23 -6.12
N GLU A 169 -1.62 2.83 -5.66
CA GLU A 169 -2.27 3.96 -6.34
C GLU A 169 -1.35 5.18 -6.40
N PHE A 170 -0.61 5.46 -5.31
CA PHE A 170 0.34 6.57 -5.30
C PHE A 170 1.49 6.36 -6.29
N ASN A 171 2.13 5.17 -6.26
CA ASN A 171 3.24 4.85 -7.17
C ASN A 171 2.79 4.87 -8.64
N LEU A 172 1.57 4.38 -8.90
CA LEU A 172 0.97 4.41 -10.22
C LEU A 172 0.70 5.84 -10.71
N LEU A 173 0.16 6.70 -9.84
CA LEU A 173 -0.06 8.11 -10.16
C LEU A 173 1.26 8.85 -10.38
N LEU A 174 2.26 8.56 -9.56
CA LEU A 174 3.61 9.13 -9.72
C LEU A 174 4.22 8.73 -11.06
N ALA A 175 4.13 7.45 -11.45
CA ALA A 175 4.60 6.97 -12.75
C ALA A 175 3.92 7.70 -13.92
N PHE A 176 2.63 7.98 -13.81
CA PHE A 176 1.91 8.79 -14.79
C PHE A 176 2.36 10.27 -14.81
N CYS A 177 2.63 10.85 -13.65
CA CYS A 177 3.13 12.22 -13.56
C CYS A 177 4.54 12.37 -14.13
N GLU A 178 5.36 11.33 -14.05
CA GLU A 178 6.73 11.30 -14.61
C GLU A 178 6.75 11.01 -16.12
N ALA A 179 5.67 10.49 -16.68
CA ALA A 179 5.52 10.21 -18.12
C ALA A 179 4.19 10.74 -18.66
N PRO A 180 3.90 12.06 -18.56
CA PRO A 180 2.63 12.62 -18.97
C PRO A 180 2.44 12.48 -20.49
N GLN A 181 1.20 12.26 -20.90
CA GLN A 181 0.78 12.14 -22.31
C GLN A 181 1.47 11.02 -23.10
N ARG A 182 2.16 10.14 -22.42
CA ARG A 182 2.79 8.94 -22.99
C ARG A 182 1.94 7.71 -22.69
N VAL A 183 1.76 6.86 -23.70
CA VAL A 183 1.14 5.55 -23.51
C VAL A 183 2.13 4.65 -22.79
N LEU A 184 1.73 4.12 -21.65
CA LEU A 184 2.48 3.16 -20.85
C LEU A 184 1.80 1.80 -20.93
N SER A 185 2.55 0.76 -21.30
CA SER A 185 2.05 -0.61 -21.27
C SER A 185 1.83 -1.07 -19.83
N ARG A 186 1.09 -2.18 -19.64
CA ARG A 186 0.91 -2.78 -18.32
C ARG A 186 2.23 -3.15 -17.67
N ASP A 187 3.14 -3.73 -18.45
CA ASP A 187 4.48 -4.09 -17.96
C ASP A 187 5.28 -2.86 -17.55
N GLN A 188 5.25 -1.80 -18.35
CA GLN A 188 5.92 -0.54 -18.01
C GLN A 188 5.34 0.10 -16.74
N LEU A 189 4.02 0.08 -16.59
CA LEU A 189 3.37 0.57 -15.36
C LEU A 189 3.73 -0.30 -14.15
N LEU A 190 3.80 -1.61 -14.34
CA LEU A 190 4.30 -2.53 -13.34
C LEU A 190 5.74 -2.20 -12.95
N ASP A 191 6.64 -2.05 -13.89
CA ASP A 191 8.06 -1.75 -13.62
C ASP A 191 8.23 -0.38 -12.94
N LEU A 192 7.54 0.66 -13.42
CA LEU A 192 7.60 2.00 -12.84
C LEU A 192 6.95 2.08 -11.46
N SER A 193 5.86 1.34 -11.22
CA SER A 193 5.23 1.27 -9.91
C SER A 193 5.98 0.37 -8.92
N ARG A 194 6.77 -0.57 -9.45
CA ARG A 194 7.61 -1.52 -8.70
C ARG A 194 8.92 -0.95 -8.19
N LEU A 195 9.20 0.33 -8.32
CA LEU A 195 10.52 0.89 -7.97
C LEU A 195 11.12 0.39 -6.65
N HIS A 196 10.52 -0.61 -6.00
CA HIS A 196 11.07 -1.31 -4.82
C HIS A 196 10.49 -2.72 -4.62
N GLY A 197 10.69 -3.61 -5.57
CA GLY A 197 10.58 -5.06 -5.39
C GLY A 197 9.16 -5.59 -5.18
N ASP A 198 8.75 -6.42 -6.03
CA ASP A 198 8.01 -7.67 -5.91
C ASP A 198 7.08 -7.94 -7.09
N GLU A 199 6.95 -9.22 -7.45
CA GLU A 199 6.13 -9.72 -8.53
C GLU A 199 4.65 -9.36 -8.34
N ILE A 200 4.19 -8.31 -9.01
CA ILE A 200 2.78 -7.97 -9.11
C ILE A 200 2.28 -8.55 -10.43
N TYR A 201 1.28 -9.42 -10.38
CA TYR A 201 0.65 -9.99 -11.56
C TYR A 201 -0.05 -8.90 -12.40
N ASP A 202 -0.04 -9.06 -13.72
CA ASP A 202 -0.58 -8.13 -14.74
C ASP A 202 -2.02 -7.63 -14.46
N ARG A 203 -2.85 -8.45 -13.81
CA ARG A 203 -4.24 -8.09 -13.46
C ARG A 203 -4.38 -7.02 -12.38
N SER A 204 -3.34 -6.77 -11.59
CA SER A 204 -3.40 -5.77 -10.51
C SER A 204 -3.42 -4.32 -11.04
N ILE A 205 -2.80 -4.05 -12.18
CA ILE A 205 -2.74 -2.70 -12.78
C ILE A 205 -4.12 -2.19 -13.20
N ASP A 206 -4.93 -3.02 -13.85
CA ASP A 206 -6.26 -2.63 -14.33
C ASP A 206 -7.17 -2.22 -13.16
N VAL A 207 -7.06 -2.92 -12.05
CA VAL A 207 -7.82 -2.63 -10.83
C VAL A 207 -7.31 -1.37 -10.13
N GLN A 208 -6.00 -1.21 -10.01
CA GLN A 208 -5.42 0.01 -9.45
C GLN A 208 -5.79 1.25 -10.26
N ILE A 209 -5.79 1.15 -11.60
CA ILE A 209 -6.26 2.21 -12.50
C ILE A 209 -7.73 2.52 -12.29
N PHE A 210 -8.58 1.50 -12.16
CA PHE A 210 -10.00 1.70 -11.89
C PHE A 210 -10.23 2.50 -10.60
N ARG A 211 -9.52 2.17 -9.53
CA ARG A 211 -9.62 2.87 -8.23
C ARG A 211 -9.06 4.27 -8.29
N LEU A 212 -7.88 4.41 -8.87
CA LEU A 212 -7.25 5.71 -9.02
C LEU A 212 -8.17 6.67 -9.81
N ARG A 213 -8.80 6.18 -10.90
CA ARG A 213 -9.80 6.94 -11.65
C ARG A 213 -10.94 7.44 -10.77
N ARG A 214 -11.52 6.58 -9.92
CA ARG A 214 -12.60 6.97 -9.01
C ARG A 214 -12.19 8.06 -8.03
N LYS A 215 -10.94 8.07 -7.59
CA LYS A 215 -10.42 9.04 -6.64
C LYS A 215 -10.09 10.40 -7.27
N ILE A 216 -9.58 10.41 -8.51
CA ILE A 216 -9.09 11.63 -9.16
C ILE A 216 -10.02 12.22 -10.22
N SER A 217 -10.96 11.44 -10.77
CA SER A 217 -11.88 11.90 -11.82
C SER A 217 -13.36 11.80 -11.43
N GLY A 218 -13.67 11.19 -10.27
CA GLY A 218 -15.06 10.88 -9.93
C GLY A 218 -15.71 9.92 -10.93
N ASP A 219 -17.05 9.98 -11.03
CA ASP A 219 -17.85 9.13 -11.95
C ASP A 219 -18.04 9.76 -13.35
N ASP A 220 -17.50 10.96 -13.61
CA ASP A 220 -17.64 11.64 -14.89
C ASP A 220 -16.65 11.07 -15.94
N GLU A 221 -17.20 10.31 -16.89
CA GLU A 221 -16.42 9.71 -17.99
C GLU A 221 -15.74 10.74 -18.91
N SER A 222 -16.28 11.95 -19.01
CA SER A 222 -15.75 13.00 -19.88
C SER A 222 -14.44 13.61 -19.36
N GLN A 223 -14.17 13.50 -18.06
CA GLN A 223 -12.99 14.04 -17.39
C GLN A 223 -11.93 12.98 -17.03
N LYS A 224 -11.94 11.84 -17.70
CA LYS A 224 -10.96 10.78 -17.41
C LYS A 224 -9.53 11.25 -17.63
N LEU A 225 -8.82 11.54 -16.54
CA LEU A 225 -7.41 11.91 -16.55
C LEU A 225 -6.53 10.76 -17.06
N ILE A 226 -6.90 9.52 -16.74
CA ILE A 226 -6.25 8.31 -17.22
C ILE A 226 -7.14 7.66 -18.27
N ARG A 227 -6.68 7.55 -19.52
CA ARG A 227 -7.41 6.90 -20.63
C ARG A 227 -6.82 5.52 -20.93
N THR A 228 -7.68 4.63 -21.43
CA THR A 228 -7.27 3.30 -21.91
C THR A 228 -7.01 3.36 -23.40
N GLU A 229 -5.80 3.00 -23.81
CA GLU A 229 -5.43 2.78 -25.20
C GLU A 229 -5.51 1.28 -25.50
N ARG A 230 -6.54 0.87 -26.23
CA ARG A 230 -6.83 -0.55 -26.49
C ARG A 230 -5.63 -1.26 -27.12
N GLY A 231 -5.19 -2.35 -26.51
CA GLY A 231 -4.05 -3.14 -26.97
C GLY A 231 -2.67 -2.53 -26.67
N ALA A 232 -2.58 -1.28 -26.19
CA ALA A 232 -1.33 -0.59 -25.92
C ALA A 232 -1.08 -0.31 -24.44
N GLY A 233 -2.17 -0.05 -23.64
CA GLY A 233 -2.01 0.24 -22.22
C GLY A 233 -2.83 1.44 -21.77
N TYR A 234 -2.21 2.36 -21.02
CA TYR A 234 -2.86 3.53 -20.44
C TYR A 234 -2.07 4.79 -20.66
N VAL A 235 -2.75 5.92 -20.75
CA VAL A 235 -2.15 7.23 -20.92
C VAL A 235 -2.73 8.23 -19.92
N PHE A 236 -1.86 9.04 -19.32
CA PHE A 236 -2.26 10.21 -18.52
C PHE A 236 -2.53 11.37 -19.48
N ALA A 237 -3.80 11.62 -19.77
CA ALA A 237 -4.22 12.47 -20.91
C ALA A 237 -4.16 13.99 -20.61
N VAL A 238 -3.60 14.39 -19.48
CA VAL A 238 -3.51 15.79 -19.05
C VAL A 238 -2.05 16.23 -18.95
N PRO A 239 -1.78 17.54 -19.16
CA PRO A 239 -0.46 18.08 -18.90
C PRO A 239 -0.13 18.03 -17.41
N VAL A 240 1.14 17.81 -17.10
CA VAL A 240 1.68 17.80 -15.74
C VAL A 240 2.76 18.86 -15.63
N GLU A 241 2.61 19.73 -14.65
CA GLU A 241 3.61 20.71 -14.28
C GLU A 241 4.44 20.21 -13.11
N MET A 242 5.76 20.21 -13.22
CA MET A 242 6.65 19.86 -12.14
C MET A 242 6.98 21.11 -11.33
N LEU A 243 6.64 21.10 -10.05
CA LEU A 243 6.94 22.18 -9.11
C LEU A 243 8.33 21.90 -8.49
N GLY A 244 9.25 22.84 -8.68
CA GLY A 244 10.64 22.75 -8.21
C GLY A 244 10.86 23.23 -6.79
#